data_cfa6d99eed8383a1dbfb42e26f60f747
#
_entry.id   cfa6d99eed8383a1dbfb42e26f60f747
#
_cell.length_a   1.000
_cell.length_b   1.000
_cell.length_c   1.000
_cell.angle_alpha   90.00
_cell.angle_beta   90.00
_cell.angle_gamma   90.00
#
_symmetry.space_group_name_H-M   'P 1'
#
loop_
_entity.id
_entity.type
_entity.pdbx_description
1 polymer ?
#
loop_
_entity_poly.entity_id
_entity_poly.type
_entity_poly.pdbx_seq_one_letter_code
_entity_poly.pdbx_strand_id
1 'polypeptide(L)'
;MHIEDGILPAQTCAMWYGVTALFVYPGLREIKRRIRENLSYKPFLAMVGVAVFVISAMHLPVPVTGSCSHPCGTPLAAIIVGPFATAVVTSVILFFQALFLGHGGITTIGANDFSMGIAGGISGYLCWRLLRRLNSPLWLAAGAAGFVGDVVTYLTSAFELALSLHGHIPLVKQWMIFFAGYGPTQLPLAVAEAVFTAAVLQAMYNRRPDLLPSMNKQKPKDKKPVGTLPAAGKAGDAEPGVSI
;
A
#
# COMPACT_ATOMS: atom_id res chain seq x y z
N MET A 1 -1.71 -16.03 -2.21
CA MET A 1 -0.56 -15.48 -1.53
C MET A 1 -0.56 -15.80 -0.04
N HIS A 2 -1.68 -15.74 0.64
CA HIS A 2 -1.69 -16.10 2.05
C HIS A 2 -1.33 -17.56 2.24
N ILE A 3 -0.32 -17.78 3.06
CA ILE A 3 0.08 -19.10 3.50
C ILE A 3 -0.85 -19.51 4.64
N GLU A 4 -1.50 -20.66 4.54
CA GLU A 4 -2.44 -21.15 5.53
C GLU A 4 -1.75 -21.76 6.75
N ASP A 5 -2.49 -21.92 7.85
CA ASP A 5 -1.98 -22.60 9.05
C ASP A 5 -1.61 -24.06 8.74
N GLY A 6 -0.51 -24.52 9.35
CA GLY A 6 -0.02 -25.87 9.18
C GLY A 6 0.89 -26.11 7.96
N ILE A 7 1.02 -25.15 7.03
CA ILE A 7 1.94 -25.27 5.89
C ILE A 7 3.38 -25.00 6.33
N LEU A 8 3.61 -23.97 7.13
CA LEU A 8 4.94 -23.62 7.63
C LEU A 8 5.22 -24.31 8.98
N PRO A 9 6.44 -24.85 9.19
CA PRO A 9 6.87 -25.31 10.50
C PRO A 9 6.81 -24.19 11.54
N ALA A 10 6.49 -24.52 12.80
CA ALA A 10 6.36 -23.55 13.89
C ALA A 10 7.61 -22.66 14.08
N GLN A 11 8.80 -23.23 13.90
CA GLN A 11 10.07 -22.50 13.98
C GLN A 11 10.16 -21.40 12.90
N THR A 12 9.76 -21.72 11.67
CA THR A 12 9.74 -20.77 10.54
C THR A 12 8.69 -19.68 10.78
N CYS A 13 7.51 -20.05 11.32
CA CYS A 13 6.50 -19.05 11.70
C CYS A 13 7.05 -18.08 12.75
N ALA A 14 7.70 -18.60 13.82
CA ALA A 14 8.29 -17.77 14.85
C ALA A 14 9.39 -16.83 14.29
N MET A 15 10.22 -17.33 13.39
CA MET A 15 11.25 -16.53 12.71
C MET A 15 10.60 -15.35 11.95
N TRP A 16 9.57 -15.62 11.16
CA TRP A 16 8.90 -14.56 10.37
C TRP A 16 8.17 -13.55 11.26
N TYR A 17 7.57 -13.98 12.37
CA TYR A 17 7.04 -13.04 13.37
C TYR A 17 8.12 -12.12 13.94
N GLY A 18 9.31 -12.66 14.24
CA GLY A 18 10.44 -11.85 14.71
C GLY A 18 10.93 -10.83 13.68
N VAL A 19 11.06 -11.27 12.42
CA VAL A 19 11.48 -10.37 11.32
C VAL A 19 10.44 -9.29 11.07
N THR A 20 9.16 -9.64 11.01
CA THR A 20 8.06 -8.69 10.78
C THR A 20 7.94 -7.68 11.91
N ALA A 21 8.17 -8.08 13.16
CA ALA A 21 8.14 -7.18 14.32
C ALA A 21 9.15 -6.03 14.20
N LEU A 22 10.29 -6.23 13.54
CA LEU A 22 11.29 -5.18 13.28
C LEU A 22 10.74 -4.02 12.44
N PHE A 23 9.75 -4.28 11.60
CA PHE A 23 9.11 -3.27 10.74
C PHE A 23 7.81 -2.74 11.36
N VAL A 24 7.04 -3.59 12.00
CA VAL A 24 5.77 -3.22 12.66
C VAL A 24 6.03 -2.29 13.86
N TYR A 25 7.09 -2.53 14.63
CA TYR A 25 7.41 -1.69 15.78
C TYR A 25 7.66 -0.20 15.43
N PRO A 26 8.55 0.14 14.47
CA PRO A 26 8.69 1.52 14.03
C PRO A 26 7.42 2.08 13.40
N GLY A 27 6.63 1.24 12.70
CA GLY A 27 5.33 1.63 12.16
C GLY A 27 4.33 2.07 13.24
N LEU A 28 4.24 1.33 14.33
CA LEU A 28 3.41 1.70 15.49
C LEU A 28 3.84 3.04 16.10
N ARG A 29 5.15 3.29 16.20
CA ARG A 29 5.66 4.57 16.70
C ARG A 29 5.32 5.72 15.74
N GLU A 30 5.44 5.49 14.45
CA GLU A 30 5.09 6.48 13.43
C GLU A 30 3.59 6.80 13.47
N ILE A 31 2.71 5.80 13.53
CA ILE A 31 1.26 5.97 13.64
C ILE A 31 0.91 6.75 14.90
N LYS A 32 1.46 6.37 16.06
CA LYS A 32 1.25 7.09 17.32
C LYS A 32 1.63 8.57 17.21
N ARG A 33 2.78 8.87 16.62
CA ARG A 33 3.24 10.25 16.40
C ARG A 33 2.26 11.02 15.53
N ARG A 34 1.88 10.47 14.36
CA ARG A 34 0.97 11.12 13.42
C ARG A 34 -0.43 11.36 14.01
N ILE A 35 -0.94 10.44 14.82
CA ILE A 35 -2.22 10.62 15.52
C ILE A 35 -2.13 11.76 16.54
N ARG A 36 -0.99 11.91 17.27
CA ARG A 36 -0.79 13.03 18.20
C ARG A 36 -0.71 14.38 17.48
N GLU A 37 -0.11 14.41 16.29
CA GLU A 37 0.01 15.60 15.46
C GLU A 37 -1.33 15.96 14.79
N ASN A 38 -2.13 14.97 14.41
CA ASN A 38 -3.43 15.14 13.75
C ASN A 38 -4.38 13.98 14.06
N LEU A 39 -5.41 14.25 14.84
CA LEU A 39 -6.43 13.25 15.22
C LEU A 39 -7.20 12.69 14.02
N SER A 40 -7.35 13.46 12.94
CA SER A 40 -8.01 13.01 11.71
C SER A 40 -7.21 11.93 10.96
N TYR A 41 -5.94 11.73 11.32
CA TYR A 41 -5.13 10.65 10.75
C TYR A 41 -5.64 9.25 11.13
N LYS A 42 -6.24 9.09 12.33
CA LYS A 42 -6.78 7.81 12.79
C LYS A 42 -7.92 7.27 11.91
N PRO A 43 -9.01 8.02 11.65
CA PRO A 43 -10.05 7.56 10.73
C PRO A 43 -9.55 7.43 9.29
N PHE A 44 -8.64 8.28 8.85
CA PHE A 44 -8.01 8.17 7.53
C PHE A 44 -7.24 6.85 7.36
N LEU A 45 -6.43 6.48 8.35
CA LEU A 45 -5.69 5.21 8.37
C LEU A 45 -6.65 4.02 8.35
N ALA A 46 -7.75 4.09 9.11
CA ALA A 46 -8.78 3.05 9.12
C ALA A 46 -9.44 2.89 7.74
N MET A 47 -9.75 3.99 7.05
CA MET A 47 -10.30 3.95 5.68
C MET A 47 -9.34 3.28 4.69
N VAL A 48 -8.04 3.61 4.77
CA VAL A 48 -7.01 2.95 3.95
C VAL A 48 -6.96 1.46 4.27
N GLY A 49 -7.02 1.09 5.54
CA GLY A 49 -7.05 -0.31 5.98
C GLY A 49 -8.26 -1.07 5.42
N VAL A 50 -9.46 -0.49 5.52
CA VAL A 50 -10.68 -1.10 4.96
C VAL A 50 -10.56 -1.26 3.44
N ALA A 51 -10.02 -0.27 2.73
CA ALA A 51 -9.83 -0.38 1.29
C ALA A 51 -8.89 -1.54 0.93
N VAL A 52 -7.75 -1.67 1.61
CA VAL A 52 -6.82 -2.80 1.41
C VAL A 52 -7.47 -4.14 1.78
N PHE A 53 -8.23 -4.19 2.88
CA PHE A 53 -8.97 -5.39 3.29
C PHE A 53 -9.92 -5.86 2.18
N VAL A 54 -10.73 -4.97 1.62
CA VAL A 54 -11.69 -5.30 0.56
C VAL A 54 -10.98 -5.74 -0.72
N ILE A 55 -9.92 -5.05 -1.13
CA ILE A 55 -9.14 -5.40 -2.32
C ILE A 55 -8.52 -6.80 -2.17
N SER A 56 -7.89 -7.08 -1.04
CA SER A 56 -7.21 -8.35 -0.79
C SER A 56 -8.13 -9.50 -0.39
N ALA A 57 -9.42 -9.24 -0.10
CA ALA A 57 -10.42 -10.27 0.15
C ALA A 57 -10.89 -10.97 -1.14
N MET A 58 -10.65 -10.38 -2.32
CA MET A 58 -11.00 -10.96 -3.62
C MET A 58 -9.93 -11.98 -4.03
N HIS A 59 -10.11 -13.23 -3.66
CA HIS A 59 -9.10 -14.28 -3.87
C HIS A 59 -9.50 -15.31 -4.93
N LEU A 60 -8.48 -15.78 -5.66
CA LEU A 60 -8.58 -16.87 -6.62
C LEU A 60 -7.70 -18.04 -6.13
N PRO A 61 -8.25 -19.26 -6.02
CA PRO A 61 -7.46 -20.41 -5.58
C PRO A 61 -6.37 -20.77 -6.62
N VAL A 62 -5.17 -21.10 -6.13
CA VAL A 62 -4.06 -21.60 -6.97
C VAL A 62 -3.82 -23.06 -6.64
N PRO A 63 -4.21 -24.01 -7.52
CA PRO A 63 -4.28 -25.44 -7.19
C PRO A 63 -2.94 -26.08 -6.79
N VAL A 64 -1.80 -25.57 -7.26
CA VAL A 64 -0.50 -26.21 -7.10
C VAL A 64 0.24 -25.78 -5.84
N THR A 65 -0.09 -24.63 -5.28
CA THR A 65 0.71 -24.01 -4.22
C THR A 65 0.11 -24.14 -2.82
N GLY A 66 -1.13 -24.66 -2.69
CA GLY A 66 -1.86 -24.63 -1.43
C GLY A 66 -2.09 -23.21 -0.90
N SER A 67 -2.18 -22.23 -1.80
CA SER A 67 -2.30 -20.81 -1.53
C SER A 67 -3.30 -20.18 -2.50
N CYS A 68 -3.51 -18.89 -2.42
CA CYS A 68 -4.43 -18.15 -3.28
C CYS A 68 -3.75 -16.95 -3.93
N SER A 69 -4.28 -16.50 -5.06
CA SER A 69 -3.90 -15.26 -5.72
C SER A 69 -4.98 -14.20 -5.49
N HIS A 70 -4.56 -12.99 -5.18
CA HIS A 70 -5.43 -11.83 -5.01
C HIS A 70 -4.63 -10.53 -5.19
N PRO A 71 -5.27 -9.41 -5.54
CA PRO A 71 -4.62 -8.11 -5.50
C PRO A 71 -4.19 -7.77 -4.08
N CYS A 72 -3.04 -7.11 -3.91
CA CYS A 72 -2.49 -6.83 -2.59
C CYS A 72 -3.04 -5.53 -1.98
N GLY A 73 -3.14 -4.47 -2.78
CA GLY A 73 -3.52 -3.13 -2.32
C GLY A 73 -2.47 -2.45 -1.43
N THR A 74 -1.45 -3.18 -0.97
CA THR A 74 -0.42 -2.64 -0.07
C THR A 74 0.55 -1.67 -0.74
N PRO A 75 0.91 -1.78 -2.03
CA PRO A 75 1.65 -0.74 -2.73
C PRO A 75 0.92 0.61 -2.74
N LEU A 76 -0.39 0.59 -2.97
CA LEU A 76 -1.25 1.78 -2.89
C LEU A 76 -1.23 2.36 -1.48
N ALA A 77 -1.45 1.54 -0.46
CA ALA A 77 -1.41 1.98 0.93
C ALA A 77 -0.05 2.58 1.30
N ALA A 78 1.06 1.95 0.87
CA ALA A 78 2.41 2.42 1.17
C ALA A 78 2.70 3.81 0.56
N ILE A 79 2.13 4.11 -0.60
CA ILE A 79 2.21 5.45 -1.21
C ILE A 79 1.42 6.47 -0.39
N ILE A 80 0.25 6.10 0.12
CA ILE A 80 -0.68 7.00 0.82
C ILE A 80 -0.23 7.26 2.27
N VAL A 81 0.01 6.20 3.05
CA VAL A 81 0.28 6.30 4.50
C VAL A 81 1.74 6.06 4.87
N GLY A 82 2.55 5.59 3.94
CA GLY A 82 3.95 5.24 4.15
C GLY A 82 4.17 3.75 4.45
N PRO A 83 5.35 3.21 4.11
CA PRO A 83 5.58 1.76 4.14
C PRO A 83 5.52 1.15 5.54
N PHE A 84 6.03 1.82 6.57
CA PHE A 84 5.98 1.30 7.94
C PHE A 84 4.56 1.29 8.52
N ALA A 85 3.76 2.33 8.24
CA ALA A 85 2.37 2.34 8.64
C ALA A 85 1.56 1.26 7.90
N THR A 86 1.91 0.97 6.64
CA THR A 86 1.31 -0.11 5.85
C THR A 86 1.57 -1.47 6.47
N ALA A 87 2.78 -1.77 6.94
CA ALA A 87 3.07 -3.04 7.63
C ALA A 87 2.14 -3.25 8.84
N VAL A 88 1.93 -2.21 9.66
CA VAL A 88 1.00 -2.31 10.81
C VAL A 88 -0.43 -2.54 10.35
N VAL A 89 -0.87 -1.81 9.34
CA VAL A 89 -2.23 -1.95 8.79
C VAL A 89 -2.44 -3.34 8.21
N THR A 90 -1.43 -3.86 7.50
CA THR A 90 -1.47 -5.21 6.91
C THR A 90 -1.54 -6.29 7.98
N SER A 91 -0.76 -6.19 9.08
CA SER A 91 -0.88 -7.13 10.21
C SER A 91 -2.31 -7.19 10.75
N VAL A 92 -2.98 -6.04 10.90
CA VAL A 92 -4.37 -5.96 11.38
C VAL A 92 -5.34 -6.56 10.37
N ILE A 93 -5.15 -6.27 9.08
CA ILE A 93 -5.97 -6.82 8.00
C ILE A 93 -5.87 -8.35 7.96
N LEU A 94 -4.65 -8.88 7.98
CA LEU A 94 -4.39 -10.32 7.95
C LEU A 94 -5.01 -11.04 9.15
N PHE A 95 -4.95 -10.41 10.32
CA PHE A 95 -5.64 -10.95 11.50
C PHE A 95 -7.15 -11.07 11.29
N PHE A 96 -7.79 -10.03 10.77
CA PHE A 96 -9.22 -10.07 10.47
C PHE A 96 -9.56 -11.04 9.33
N GLN A 97 -8.72 -11.16 8.30
CA GLN A 97 -8.94 -12.12 7.22
C GLN A 97 -8.82 -13.57 7.71
N ALA A 98 -7.83 -13.87 8.55
CA ALA A 98 -7.72 -15.20 9.16
C ALA A 98 -8.92 -15.51 10.06
N LEU A 99 -9.38 -14.55 10.87
CA LEU A 99 -10.46 -14.76 11.83
C LEU A 99 -11.84 -14.86 11.19
N PHE A 100 -12.17 -14.00 10.23
CA PHE A 100 -13.52 -13.88 9.67
C PHE A 100 -13.70 -14.57 8.32
N LEU A 101 -12.63 -14.67 7.52
CA LEU A 101 -12.71 -15.22 6.18
C LEU A 101 -12.05 -16.61 6.07
N GLY A 102 -11.38 -17.09 7.12
CA GLY A 102 -10.57 -18.30 7.04
C GLY A 102 -9.48 -18.20 5.97
N HIS A 103 -8.97 -16.98 5.72
CA HIS A 103 -8.05 -16.67 4.64
C HIS A 103 -6.66 -16.38 5.21
N GLY A 104 -5.70 -17.26 4.92
CA GLY A 104 -4.42 -17.31 5.60
C GLY A 104 -4.52 -17.98 6.96
N GLY A 105 -3.50 -17.87 7.78
CA GLY A 105 -3.45 -18.48 9.10
C GLY A 105 -2.97 -17.51 10.17
N ILE A 106 -3.43 -17.72 11.40
CA ILE A 106 -2.96 -16.92 12.55
C ILE A 106 -1.48 -17.16 12.78
N THR A 107 -1.01 -18.40 12.67
CA THR A 107 0.42 -18.76 12.89
C THR A 107 1.32 -18.21 11.78
N THR A 108 0.78 -17.95 10.60
CA THR A 108 1.51 -17.49 9.42
C THR A 108 1.38 -15.98 9.16
N ILE A 109 0.71 -15.21 10.03
CA ILE A 109 0.57 -13.75 9.87
C ILE A 109 1.94 -13.08 9.68
N GLY A 110 2.97 -13.51 10.42
CA GLY A 110 4.31 -12.95 10.31
C GLY A 110 4.88 -13.06 8.89
N ALA A 111 4.79 -14.24 8.26
CA ALA A 111 5.23 -14.46 6.88
C ALA A 111 4.35 -13.67 5.89
N ASN A 112 3.03 -13.81 6.01
CA ASN A 112 2.09 -13.14 5.12
C ASN A 112 2.21 -11.60 5.17
N ASP A 113 2.49 -11.01 6.34
CA ASP A 113 2.73 -9.58 6.46
C ASP A 113 4.12 -9.18 5.92
N PHE A 114 5.12 -10.03 6.12
CA PHE A 114 6.44 -9.76 5.55
C PHE A 114 6.39 -9.70 4.02
N SER A 115 5.75 -10.65 3.39
CA SER A 115 5.62 -10.66 1.92
C SER A 115 4.71 -9.53 1.41
N MET A 116 3.52 -9.36 1.96
CA MET A 116 2.51 -8.43 1.46
C MET A 116 2.72 -6.99 1.95
N GLY A 117 2.82 -6.81 3.28
CA GLY A 117 2.88 -5.48 3.91
C GLY A 117 4.24 -4.84 3.80
N ILE A 118 5.31 -5.65 3.99
CA ILE A 118 6.68 -5.14 4.05
C ILE A 118 7.34 -5.20 2.67
N ALA A 119 7.58 -6.39 2.11
CA ALA A 119 8.30 -6.53 0.84
C ALA A 119 7.53 -5.89 -0.31
N GLY A 120 6.24 -6.20 -0.47
CA GLY A 120 5.37 -5.62 -1.49
C GLY A 120 5.16 -4.12 -1.29
N GLY A 121 4.83 -3.70 -0.06
CA GLY A 121 4.64 -2.29 0.27
C GLY A 121 5.89 -1.44 0.08
N ILE A 122 7.06 -1.89 0.57
CA ILE A 122 8.32 -1.16 0.42
C ILE A 122 8.76 -1.09 -1.04
N SER A 123 8.73 -2.21 -1.77
CA SER A 123 9.16 -2.24 -3.17
C SER A 123 8.27 -1.35 -4.05
N GLY A 124 6.96 -1.41 -3.88
CA GLY A 124 6.03 -0.51 -4.55
C GLY A 124 6.30 0.96 -4.22
N TYR A 125 6.49 1.28 -2.95
CA TYR A 125 6.83 2.64 -2.53
C TYR A 125 8.15 3.14 -3.09
N LEU A 126 9.18 2.30 -3.13
CA LEU A 126 10.50 2.65 -3.70
C LEU A 126 10.40 2.87 -5.21
N CYS A 127 9.68 2.00 -5.92
CA CYS A 127 9.40 2.15 -7.35
C CYS A 127 8.67 3.48 -7.63
N TRP A 128 7.61 3.77 -6.87
CA TRP A 128 6.91 5.04 -6.91
C TRP A 128 7.87 6.23 -6.71
N ARG A 129 8.66 6.20 -5.64
CA ARG A 129 9.57 7.29 -5.31
C ARG A 129 10.65 7.52 -6.37
N LEU A 130 11.17 6.43 -6.94
CA LEU A 130 12.17 6.48 -8.01
C LEU A 130 11.59 7.11 -9.28
N LEU A 131 10.44 6.61 -9.76
CA LEU A 131 9.81 7.12 -10.96
C LEU A 131 9.35 8.58 -10.81
N ARG A 132 8.87 8.96 -9.62
CA ARG A 132 8.53 10.36 -9.34
C ARG A 132 9.76 11.27 -9.29
N ARG A 133 10.91 10.77 -8.88
CA ARG A 133 12.19 11.52 -8.97
C ARG A 133 12.66 11.68 -10.41
N LEU A 134 12.37 10.71 -11.28
CA LEU A 134 12.64 10.76 -12.72
C LEU A 134 11.60 11.59 -13.50
N ASN A 135 10.73 12.34 -12.82
CA ASN A 135 9.65 13.15 -13.39
C ASN A 135 8.64 12.36 -14.25
N SER A 136 8.50 11.06 -14.02
CA SER A 136 7.50 10.25 -14.70
C SER A 136 6.08 10.73 -14.40
N PRO A 137 5.13 10.62 -15.34
CA PRO A 137 3.73 10.98 -15.11
C PRO A 137 3.16 10.17 -13.94
N LEU A 138 2.18 10.79 -13.24
CA LEU A 138 1.60 10.24 -12.02
C LEU A 138 1.05 8.82 -12.20
N TRP A 139 0.26 8.63 -13.27
CA TRP A 139 -0.38 7.36 -13.56
C TRP A 139 0.63 6.23 -13.82
N LEU A 140 1.74 6.55 -14.51
CA LEU A 140 2.79 5.58 -14.81
C LEU A 140 3.55 5.17 -13.54
N ALA A 141 3.94 6.15 -12.72
CA ALA A 141 4.63 5.89 -11.47
C ALA A 141 3.75 5.07 -10.49
N ALA A 142 2.45 5.40 -10.43
CA ALA A 142 1.48 4.69 -9.61
C ALA A 142 1.23 3.26 -10.09
N GLY A 143 1.01 3.09 -11.39
CA GLY A 143 0.79 1.77 -12.00
C GLY A 143 2.01 0.86 -11.87
N ALA A 144 3.20 1.38 -12.17
CA ALA A 144 4.44 0.62 -11.99
C ALA A 144 4.67 0.22 -10.53
N ALA A 145 4.32 1.08 -9.57
CA ALA A 145 4.42 0.76 -8.15
C ALA A 145 3.47 -0.38 -7.75
N GLY A 146 2.22 -0.35 -8.22
CA GLY A 146 1.25 -1.43 -8.01
C GLY A 146 1.77 -2.74 -8.58
N PHE A 147 2.19 -2.74 -9.85
CA PHE A 147 2.73 -3.93 -10.52
C PHE A 147 3.95 -4.51 -9.80
N VAL A 148 4.96 -3.68 -9.54
CA VAL A 148 6.21 -4.13 -8.90
C VAL A 148 5.95 -4.63 -7.48
N GLY A 149 5.14 -3.93 -6.71
CA GLY A 149 4.83 -4.34 -5.34
C GLY A 149 4.09 -5.67 -5.31
N ASP A 150 3.14 -5.88 -6.21
CA ASP A 150 2.40 -7.15 -6.32
C ASP A 150 3.34 -8.31 -6.72
N VAL A 151 4.13 -8.15 -7.77
CA VAL A 151 5.11 -9.17 -8.20
C VAL A 151 6.11 -9.51 -7.10
N VAL A 152 6.65 -8.50 -6.39
CA VAL A 152 7.59 -8.73 -5.28
C VAL A 152 6.92 -9.45 -4.12
N THR A 153 5.66 -9.16 -3.83
CA THR A 153 4.89 -9.89 -2.83
C THR A 153 4.89 -11.39 -3.11
N TYR A 154 4.57 -11.79 -4.35
CA TYR A 154 4.51 -13.21 -4.72
C TYR A 154 5.90 -13.87 -4.84
N LEU A 155 6.88 -13.11 -5.29
CA LEU A 155 8.27 -13.56 -5.30
C LEU A 155 8.75 -13.89 -3.86
N THR A 156 8.37 -13.04 -2.90
CA THR A 156 8.68 -13.23 -1.48
C THR A 156 7.92 -14.41 -0.88
N SER A 157 6.60 -14.52 -1.13
CA SER A 157 5.80 -15.65 -0.64
C SER A 157 6.29 -17.00 -1.21
N ALA A 158 6.67 -17.03 -2.50
CA ALA A 158 7.29 -18.21 -3.10
C ALA A 158 8.61 -18.58 -2.40
N PHE A 159 9.40 -17.57 -2.00
CA PHE A 159 10.64 -17.78 -1.25
C PHE A 159 10.38 -18.32 0.16
N GLU A 160 9.39 -17.79 0.87
CA GLU A 160 8.97 -18.25 2.20
C GLU A 160 8.55 -19.73 2.18
N LEU A 161 7.76 -20.11 1.17
CA LEU A 161 7.37 -21.51 0.95
C LEU A 161 8.56 -22.37 0.60
N ALA A 162 9.43 -21.93 -0.31
CA ALA A 162 10.62 -22.68 -0.70
C ALA A 162 11.57 -22.88 0.47
N LEU A 163 11.78 -21.86 1.29
CA LEU A 163 12.64 -21.95 2.49
C LEU A 163 12.18 -23.04 3.45
N SER A 164 10.86 -23.22 3.56
CA SER A 164 10.26 -24.18 4.49
C SER A 164 10.06 -25.58 3.91
N LEU A 165 9.88 -25.70 2.58
CA LEU A 165 9.39 -26.92 1.92
C LEU A 165 10.36 -27.49 0.87
N HIS A 166 11.59 -26.97 0.75
CA HIS A 166 12.49 -27.42 -0.32
C HIS A 166 12.98 -28.89 -0.15
N GLY A 167 13.01 -29.44 1.05
CA GLY A 167 13.46 -30.82 1.32
C GLY A 167 14.86 -31.09 0.74
N HIS A 168 14.96 -32.04 -0.20
CA HIS A 168 16.21 -32.38 -0.93
C HIS A 168 16.39 -31.57 -2.23
N ILE A 169 15.44 -30.75 -2.63
CA ILE A 169 15.52 -29.94 -3.84
C ILE A 169 16.32 -28.67 -3.53
N PRO A 170 17.24 -28.23 -4.42
CA PRO A 170 17.94 -26.95 -4.23
C PRO A 170 16.94 -25.80 -4.03
N LEU A 171 17.18 -24.96 -3.02
CA LEU A 171 16.28 -23.86 -2.62
C LEU A 171 15.87 -22.99 -3.81
N VAL A 172 16.84 -22.59 -4.64
CA VAL A 172 16.56 -21.72 -5.81
C VAL A 172 15.61 -22.39 -6.81
N LYS A 173 15.80 -23.71 -7.05
CA LYS A 173 14.93 -24.47 -7.94
C LYS A 173 13.51 -24.55 -7.39
N GLN A 174 13.35 -24.84 -6.09
CA GLN A 174 12.05 -24.90 -5.44
C GLN A 174 11.35 -23.52 -5.44
N TRP A 175 12.10 -22.46 -5.18
CA TRP A 175 11.62 -21.11 -5.26
C TRP A 175 11.05 -20.75 -6.64
N MET A 176 11.80 -21.08 -7.71
CA MET A 176 11.34 -20.85 -9.09
C MET A 176 10.10 -21.68 -9.44
N ILE A 177 9.98 -22.90 -8.92
CA ILE A 177 8.79 -23.75 -9.11
C ILE A 177 7.56 -23.09 -8.48
N PHE A 178 7.66 -22.64 -7.22
CA PHE A 178 6.54 -21.96 -6.56
C PHE A 178 6.19 -20.63 -7.26
N PHE A 179 7.19 -19.83 -7.62
CA PHE A 179 6.96 -18.58 -8.33
C PHE A 179 6.30 -18.80 -9.70
N ALA A 180 6.75 -19.79 -10.46
CA ALA A 180 6.13 -20.17 -11.73
C ALA A 180 4.67 -20.65 -11.56
N GLY A 181 4.37 -21.34 -10.45
CA GLY A 181 3.01 -21.76 -10.11
C GLY A 181 2.03 -20.59 -9.91
N TYR A 182 2.51 -19.46 -9.42
CA TYR A 182 1.69 -18.25 -9.30
C TYR A 182 1.50 -17.50 -10.63
N GLY A 183 2.44 -17.66 -11.59
CA GLY A 183 2.51 -16.85 -12.80
C GLY A 183 1.18 -16.69 -13.56
N PRO A 184 0.47 -17.79 -13.88
CA PRO A 184 -0.75 -17.72 -14.68
C PRO A 184 -1.88 -16.89 -14.06
N THR A 185 -2.00 -16.90 -12.74
CA THR A 185 -3.02 -16.14 -12.00
C THR A 185 -2.53 -14.76 -11.59
N GLN A 186 -1.26 -14.66 -11.23
CA GLN A 186 -0.72 -13.44 -10.64
C GLN A 186 -0.34 -12.37 -11.65
N LEU A 187 0.16 -12.72 -12.82
CA LEU A 187 0.49 -11.70 -13.83
C LEU A 187 -0.73 -10.88 -14.28
N PRO A 188 -1.89 -11.48 -14.60
CA PRO A 188 -3.10 -10.72 -14.85
C PRO A 188 -3.55 -9.85 -13.66
N LEU A 189 -3.41 -10.36 -12.43
CA LEU A 189 -3.77 -9.61 -11.23
C LEU A 189 -2.82 -8.44 -10.98
N ALA A 190 -1.51 -8.61 -11.22
CA ALA A 190 -0.53 -7.53 -11.12
C ALA A 190 -0.83 -6.39 -12.11
N VAL A 191 -1.28 -6.72 -13.33
CA VAL A 191 -1.74 -5.72 -14.30
C VAL A 191 -3.00 -5.02 -13.80
N ALA A 192 -3.97 -5.76 -13.27
CA ALA A 192 -5.19 -5.18 -12.70
C ALA A 192 -4.86 -4.27 -11.51
N GLU A 193 -3.96 -4.67 -10.62
CA GLU A 193 -3.50 -3.85 -9.50
C GLU A 193 -2.77 -2.59 -9.96
N ALA A 194 -1.97 -2.68 -11.04
CA ALA A 194 -1.32 -1.52 -11.65
C ALA A 194 -2.34 -0.49 -12.13
N VAL A 195 -3.36 -0.93 -12.87
CA VAL A 195 -4.43 -0.06 -13.39
C VAL A 195 -5.23 0.54 -12.23
N PHE A 196 -5.60 -0.27 -11.26
CA PHE A 196 -6.35 0.17 -10.08
C PHE A 196 -5.57 1.21 -9.27
N THR A 197 -4.30 0.93 -8.95
CA THR A 197 -3.43 1.85 -8.20
C THR A 197 -3.26 3.18 -8.94
N ALA A 198 -3.05 3.13 -10.27
CA ALA A 198 -2.96 4.34 -11.10
C ALA A 198 -4.26 5.14 -11.06
N ALA A 199 -5.41 4.50 -11.23
CA ALA A 199 -6.72 5.15 -11.25
C ALA A 199 -7.05 5.80 -9.89
N VAL A 200 -6.84 5.08 -8.78
CA VAL A 200 -7.11 5.59 -7.43
C VAL A 200 -6.22 6.78 -7.10
N LEU A 201 -4.90 6.68 -7.32
CA LEU A 201 -4.00 7.79 -7.03
C LEU A 201 -4.25 9.00 -7.93
N GLN A 202 -4.59 8.79 -9.21
CA GLN A 202 -4.98 9.89 -10.10
C GLN A 202 -6.28 10.57 -9.63
N ALA A 203 -7.28 9.80 -9.22
CA ALA A 203 -8.53 10.34 -8.68
C ALA A 203 -8.31 11.10 -7.36
N MET A 204 -7.49 10.56 -6.46
CA MET A 204 -7.11 11.24 -5.22
C MET A 204 -6.36 12.55 -5.49
N TYR A 205 -5.41 12.54 -6.44
CA TYR A 205 -4.65 13.74 -6.80
C TYR A 205 -5.57 14.85 -7.35
N ASN A 206 -6.53 14.48 -8.18
CA ASN A 206 -7.45 15.44 -8.79
C ASN A 206 -8.46 16.03 -7.79
N ARG A 207 -8.91 15.23 -6.81
CA ARG A 207 -9.98 15.61 -5.87
C ARG A 207 -9.46 16.09 -4.52
N ARG A 208 -8.44 15.43 -3.97
CA ARG A 208 -7.92 15.66 -2.61
C ARG A 208 -6.38 15.52 -2.57
N PRO A 209 -5.66 16.45 -3.23
CA PRO A 209 -4.19 16.44 -3.23
C PRO A 209 -3.59 16.63 -1.83
N ASP A 210 -4.36 17.20 -0.90
CA ASP A 210 -3.99 17.40 0.50
C ASP A 210 -3.76 16.07 1.26
N LEU A 211 -4.41 14.99 0.85
CA LEU A 211 -4.26 13.66 1.46
C LEU A 211 -3.01 12.90 1.00
N LEU A 212 -2.23 13.45 0.08
CA LEU A 212 -1.02 12.82 -0.47
C LEU A 212 0.25 13.60 -0.03
N PRO A 213 0.72 13.44 1.22
CA PRO A 213 1.86 14.21 1.75
C PRO A 213 3.15 13.99 0.96
N SER A 214 3.32 12.81 0.35
CA SER A 214 4.47 12.48 -0.49
C SER A 214 4.54 13.30 -1.77
N MET A 215 3.43 13.90 -2.21
CA MET A 215 3.33 14.67 -3.44
C MET A 215 3.40 16.19 -3.22
N ASN A 216 3.07 16.64 -2.02
CA ASN A 216 3.05 18.07 -1.71
C ASN A 216 4.46 18.70 -1.65
N LYS A 217 5.50 17.87 -1.47
CA LYS A 217 6.91 18.31 -1.51
C LYS A 217 7.45 18.58 -2.92
N GLN A 218 6.69 18.28 -3.98
CA GLN A 218 7.09 18.44 -5.38
C GLN A 218 6.27 19.49 -6.15
N LYS A 219 5.47 20.32 -5.47
CA LYS A 219 4.92 21.51 -6.15
C LYS A 219 6.09 22.42 -6.57
N PRO A 220 6.22 22.75 -7.87
CA PRO A 220 7.06 23.87 -8.27
C PRO A 220 6.62 25.11 -7.48
N LYS A 221 7.58 25.90 -6.99
CA LYS A 221 7.33 27.14 -6.25
C LYS A 221 6.64 28.25 -7.07
N ASP A 222 6.21 27.96 -8.30
CA ASP A 222 5.65 28.92 -9.23
C ASP A 222 4.19 28.61 -9.59
N LYS A 223 3.27 28.94 -8.70
CA LYS A 223 1.98 29.51 -9.07
C LYS A 223 1.70 30.65 -8.09
N LYS A 224 2.00 31.89 -8.53
CA LYS A 224 1.43 33.11 -7.94
C LYS A 224 -0.06 32.94 -7.85
N PRO A 225 -0.71 33.38 -6.74
CA PRO A 225 -2.17 33.35 -6.67
C PRO A 225 -2.71 34.17 -7.85
N VAL A 226 -3.57 33.53 -8.65
CA VAL A 226 -4.35 34.23 -9.67
C VAL A 226 -5.12 35.33 -8.96
N GLY A 227 -4.94 36.55 -9.47
CA GLY A 227 -5.29 37.81 -8.86
C GLY A 227 -6.64 37.82 -8.13
N THR A 228 -6.59 38.32 -6.91
CA THR A 228 -7.73 38.89 -6.24
C THR A 228 -8.36 39.95 -7.15
N LEU A 229 -9.62 39.76 -7.50
CA LEU A 229 -10.45 40.77 -8.15
C LEU A 229 -10.30 42.10 -7.36
N PRO A 230 -10.11 43.25 -8.03
CA PRO A 230 -10.04 44.53 -7.35
C PRO A 230 -11.34 44.76 -6.58
N ALA A 231 -11.20 45.11 -5.31
CA ALA A 231 -12.34 45.52 -4.48
C ALA A 231 -13.10 46.65 -5.17
N ALA A 232 -14.42 46.43 -5.29
CA ALA A 232 -15.35 47.46 -5.81
C ALA A 232 -15.14 48.75 -5.06
N GLY A 233 -14.90 49.82 -5.81
CA GLY A 233 -14.64 51.14 -5.29
C GLY A 233 -15.76 51.60 -4.36
N LYS A 234 -15.36 52.25 -3.27
CA LYS A 234 -16.22 53.00 -2.38
C LYS A 234 -16.92 54.07 -3.21
N ALA A 235 -18.25 53.99 -3.29
CA ALA A 235 -19.10 55.09 -3.76
C ALA A 235 -18.91 56.25 -2.81
N GLY A 236 -18.53 57.41 -3.36
CA GLY A 236 -18.30 58.61 -2.62
C GLY A 236 -19.61 59.17 -2.03
N ASP A 237 -19.51 59.56 -0.78
CA ASP A 237 -20.50 60.39 -0.08
C ASP A 237 -20.61 61.75 -0.78
N ALA A 238 -21.75 62.04 -1.39
CA ALA A 238 -22.11 63.35 -1.85
C ALA A 238 -23.04 63.98 -0.77
N GLU A 239 -22.53 64.93 -0.04
CA GLU A 239 -23.31 65.80 0.83
C GLU A 239 -24.30 66.65 0.02
N PRO A 240 -25.54 66.86 0.48
CA PRO A 240 -26.44 67.84 -0.10
C PRO A 240 -26.13 69.20 0.50
N GLY A 241 -25.56 70.11 -0.30
CA GLY A 241 -25.45 71.52 0.03
C GLY A 241 -26.84 72.18 0.12
N VAL A 242 -27.14 72.78 1.27
CA VAL A 242 -28.22 73.71 1.50
C VAL A 242 -27.76 75.11 1.09
N SER A 243 -28.57 75.79 0.23
CA SER A 243 -28.60 77.26 0.18
C SER A 243 -29.93 77.76 -0.39
N ILE A 244 -30.62 78.43 0.47
CA ILE A 244 -31.53 79.56 0.32
C ILE A 244 -32.51 79.50 -0.85
#